data_767b8b82f1ca2e48dfba116270d108bc
#
_entry.id   767b8b82f1ca2e48dfba116270d108bc
#
_cell.length_a   1.000
_cell.length_b   1.000
_cell.length_c   1.000
_cell.angle_alpha   90.00
_cell.angle_beta   90.00
_cell.angle_gamma   90.00
#
_symmetry.space_group_name_H-M   'P 1'
#
loop_
_entity.id
_entity.type
_entity.pdbx_description
1 polymer ?
#
loop_
_entity_poly.entity_id
_entity_poly.type
_entity_poly.pdbx_seq_one_letter_code
_entity_poly.pdbx_strand_id
1 'polypeptide(L)'
;MSEYGSINPRIGIFGTWQYRRLGAELGIDYIRIRSKLTERKIPDNVTETTRFHYNFITPQILLRFYAFPKFYMGAGISAAIPFGSRNIDFTNDRIGEVYRQQAERTQDHLRESVKARVAFIPTIKIGYVDIKSGLEAGLEYGFGFNDMLRTCANDYGYQERANNLQTVSLTIGYSLPLGKAQ
;
A
#
# COMPACT_ATOMS: atom_id res chain seq x y z
N MET A 1 -16.01 5.42 14.40
CA MET A 1 -14.68 5.13 13.85
C MET A 1 -14.72 5.50 12.38
N SER A 2 -14.02 6.52 11.94
CA SER A 2 -14.00 6.94 10.54
C SER A 2 -12.64 6.58 9.95
N GLU A 3 -12.64 5.67 8.99
CA GLU A 3 -11.47 5.36 8.18
C GLU A 3 -11.41 6.35 7.01
N TYR A 4 -10.33 7.09 6.92
CA TYR A 4 -10.07 7.95 5.77
C TYR A 4 -9.06 7.27 4.86
N GLY A 5 -9.46 7.04 3.61
CA GLY A 5 -8.54 6.63 2.56
C GLY A 5 -7.43 7.68 2.39
N SER A 6 -6.18 7.26 2.37
CA SER A 6 -5.05 8.15 2.14
C SER A 6 -4.53 7.99 0.72
N ILE A 7 -4.18 9.10 0.09
CA ILE A 7 -3.44 9.08 -1.18
C ILE A 7 -1.97 8.79 -0.84
N ASN A 8 -1.47 7.66 -1.32
CA ASN A 8 -0.11 7.24 -1.08
C ASN A 8 0.66 7.23 -2.40
N PRO A 9 1.76 8.00 -2.52
CA PRO A 9 2.56 7.98 -3.73
C PRO A 9 3.23 6.60 -3.89
N ARG A 10 3.23 6.12 -5.12
CA ARG A 10 3.90 4.89 -5.55
C ARG A 10 4.89 5.26 -6.64
N ILE A 11 6.14 4.81 -6.51
CA ILE A 11 7.18 4.99 -7.49
C ILE A 11 7.89 3.67 -7.73
N GLY A 12 8.17 3.33 -8.99
CA GLY A 12 8.81 2.07 -9.31
C GLY A 12 9.28 1.99 -10.73
N ILE A 13 9.82 0.83 -11.05
CA ILE A 13 10.28 0.46 -12.39
C ILE A 13 9.61 -0.86 -12.79
N PHE A 14 9.30 -0.99 -14.05
CA PHE A 14 8.76 -2.23 -14.59
C PHE A 14 9.33 -2.51 -15.98
N GLY A 15 9.43 -3.79 -16.29
CA GLY A 15 9.77 -4.29 -17.61
C GLY A 15 8.60 -5.06 -18.19
N THR A 16 8.38 -4.95 -19.49
CA THR A 16 7.33 -5.64 -20.20
C THR A 16 7.88 -6.46 -21.34
N TRP A 17 7.36 -7.66 -21.51
CA TRP A 17 7.60 -8.50 -22.66
C TRP A 17 6.27 -8.80 -23.33
N GLN A 18 6.22 -8.73 -24.64
CA GLN A 18 4.99 -8.96 -25.43
C GLN A 18 5.27 -9.93 -26.57
N TYR A 19 4.38 -10.89 -26.70
CA TYR A 19 4.32 -11.79 -27.85
C TYR A 19 2.89 -11.84 -28.39
N ARG A 20 2.68 -11.27 -29.58
CA ARG A 20 1.34 -11.12 -30.19
C ARG A 20 0.38 -10.37 -29.23
N ARG A 21 -0.70 -11.06 -28.80
CA ARG A 21 -1.71 -10.49 -27.89
C ARG A 21 -1.45 -10.79 -26.41
N LEU A 22 -0.42 -11.55 -26.11
CA LEU A 22 -0.06 -11.88 -24.73
C LEU A 22 1.22 -11.14 -24.33
N GLY A 23 1.32 -10.78 -23.08
CA GLY A 23 2.51 -10.19 -22.51
C GLY A 23 2.68 -10.54 -21.05
N ALA A 24 3.87 -10.24 -20.54
CA ALA A 24 4.19 -10.30 -19.13
C ALA A 24 4.77 -8.96 -18.68
N GLU A 25 4.45 -8.57 -17.47
CA GLU A 25 5.03 -7.41 -16.79
C GLU A 25 5.68 -7.90 -15.50
N LEU A 26 6.91 -7.45 -15.27
CA LEU A 26 7.62 -7.60 -14.01
C LEU A 26 7.93 -6.22 -13.49
N GLY A 27 7.59 -5.94 -12.25
CA GLY A 27 7.80 -4.63 -11.65
C GLY A 27 8.26 -4.71 -10.21
N ILE A 28 8.84 -3.63 -9.75
CA ILE A 28 9.14 -3.39 -8.35
C ILE A 28 8.85 -1.93 -8.02
N ASP A 29 8.03 -1.72 -7.00
CA ASP A 29 7.61 -0.40 -6.57
C ASP A 29 7.99 -0.16 -5.12
N TYR A 30 8.21 1.10 -4.81
CA TYR A 30 8.23 1.65 -3.47
C TYR A 30 6.89 2.32 -3.16
N ILE A 31 6.30 1.94 -2.04
CA ILE A 31 5.05 2.54 -1.54
C ILE A 31 5.26 3.00 -0.10
N ARG A 32 4.86 4.23 0.19
CA ARG A 32 4.77 4.72 1.56
C ARG A 32 3.31 4.83 1.96
N ILE A 33 2.86 3.95 2.84
CA ILE A 33 1.48 3.93 3.33
C ILE A 33 1.40 4.78 4.60
N ARG A 34 0.44 5.71 4.60
CA ARG A 34 0.09 6.55 5.74
C ARG A 34 -1.36 6.25 6.10
N SER A 35 -1.59 5.92 7.35
CA SER A 35 -2.94 5.74 7.89
C SER A 35 -3.09 6.57 9.16
N LYS A 36 -4.29 7.11 9.37
CA LYS A 36 -4.65 7.88 10.56
C LYS A 36 -5.89 7.25 11.18
N LEU A 37 -5.77 6.83 12.41
CA LEU A 37 -6.88 6.37 13.23
C LEU A 37 -7.18 7.46 14.27
N THR A 38 -8.44 7.89 14.34
CA THR A 38 -8.89 8.85 15.35
C THR A 38 -10.05 8.24 16.13
N GLU A 39 -9.89 8.16 17.43
CA GLU A 39 -10.90 7.66 18.35
C GLU A 39 -11.26 8.74 19.38
N ARG A 40 -12.56 8.89 19.65
CA ARG A 40 -13.07 9.75 20.71
C ARG A 40 -13.58 8.90 21.84
N LYS A 41 -12.95 9.01 23.01
CA LYS A 41 -13.35 8.25 24.20
C LYS A 41 -14.43 9.00 24.97
N ILE A 42 -15.53 8.33 25.25
CA ILE A 42 -16.62 8.77 26.10
C ILE A 42 -16.48 8.02 27.45
N PRO A 43 -16.60 8.66 28.64
CA PRO A 43 -17.17 9.99 28.87
C PRO A 43 -16.16 11.15 28.85
N ASP A 44 -14.86 10.91 28.84
CA ASP A 44 -13.82 11.93 29.06
C ASP A 44 -13.69 12.94 27.91
N ASN A 45 -14.38 12.74 26.81
CA ASN A 45 -14.35 13.58 25.61
C ASN A 45 -12.92 13.78 25.04
N VAL A 46 -12.05 12.79 25.23
CA VAL A 46 -10.66 12.82 24.80
C VAL A 46 -10.56 12.26 23.37
N THR A 47 -9.85 13.00 22.52
CA THR A 47 -9.54 12.55 21.17
C THR A 47 -8.15 11.94 21.14
N GLU A 48 -8.06 10.67 20.81
CA GLU A 48 -6.80 9.96 20.58
C GLU A 48 -6.56 9.80 19.08
N THR A 49 -5.38 10.12 18.63
CA THR A 49 -4.99 9.99 17.22
C THR A 49 -3.73 9.15 17.11
N THR A 50 -3.84 8.05 16.37
CA THR A 50 -2.70 7.19 16.01
C THR A 50 -2.42 7.35 14.52
N ARG A 51 -1.18 7.67 14.18
CA ARG A 51 -0.72 7.77 12.80
C ARG A 51 0.28 6.65 12.54
N PHE A 52 0.05 5.90 11.47
CA PHE A 52 0.91 4.82 11.03
C PHE A 52 1.63 5.22 9.75
N HIS A 53 2.94 5.05 9.73
CA HIS A 53 3.78 5.26 8.55
C HIS A 53 4.61 4.01 8.30
N TYR A 54 4.31 3.32 7.19
CA TYR A 54 5.03 2.13 6.78
C TYR A 54 5.54 2.27 5.35
N ASN A 55 6.76 1.80 5.13
CA ASN A 55 7.36 1.71 3.82
C ASN A 55 7.32 0.26 3.35
N PHE A 56 6.99 0.07 2.08
CA PHE A 56 6.95 -1.24 1.44
C PHE A 56 7.70 -1.22 0.13
N ILE A 57 8.40 -2.32 -0.15
CA ILE A 57 8.83 -2.69 -1.49
C ILE A 57 7.81 -3.68 -2.01
N THR A 58 7.36 -3.46 -3.25
CA THR A 58 6.26 -4.24 -3.81
C THR A 58 6.69 -4.82 -5.16
N PRO A 59 7.38 -5.98 -5.17
CA PRO A 59 7.56 -6.74 -6.39
C PRO A 59 6.21 -7.21 -6.92
N GLN A 60 6.04 -7.17 -8.25
CA GLN A 60 4.81 -7.58 -8.92
C GLN A 60 5.10 -8.35 -10.20
N ILE A 61 4.19 -9.27 -10.52
CA ILE A 61 4.14 -9.98 -11.78
C ILE A 61 2.71 -9.96 -12.32
N LEU A 62 2.55 -9.54 -13.58
CA LEU A 62 1.25 -9.51 -14.24
C LEU A 62 1.36 -10.18 -15.61
N LEU A 63 0.30 -10.88 -15.98
CA LEU A 63 0.05 -11.31 -17.35
C LEU A 63 -0.83 -10.25 -18.02
N ARG A 64 -0.44 -9.83 -19.23
CA ARG A 64 -1.16 -8.82 -20.01
C ARG A 64 -1.81 -9.46 -21.23
N PHE A 65 -3.04 -9.09 -21.52
CA PHE A 65 -3.74 -9.40 -22.75
C PHE A 65 -4.05 -8.12 -23.51
N TYR A 66 -3.56 -8.04 -24.75
CA TYR A 66 -3.76 -6.89 -25.64
C TYR A 66 -4.99 -7.11 -26.50
N ALA A 67 -6.13 -6.55 -26.11
CA ALA A 67 -7.37 -6.60 -26.87
C ALA A 67 -7.23 -5.81 -28.19
N PHE A 68 -6.53 -4.69 -28.11
CA PHE A 68 -6.16 -3.82 -29.23
C PHE A 68 -4.66 -3.47 -29.15
N PRO A 69 -4.02 -3.02 -30.25
CA PRO A 69 -2.58 -2.77 -30.26
C PRO A 69 -2.07 -1.82 -29.17
N LYS A 70 -2.94 -0.95 -28.66
CA LYS A 70 -2.59 0.05 -27.66
C LYS A 70 -3.24 -0.18 -26.29
N PHE A 71 -4.24 -1.06 -26.20
CA PHE A 71 -4.97 -1.31 -24.96
C PHE A 71 -4.74 -2.72 -24.45
N TYR A 72 -4.47 -2.81 -23.16
CA TYR A 72 -4.29 -4.10 -22.49
C TYR A 72 -5.12 -4.19 -21.21
N MET A 73 -5.41 -5.43 -20.85
CA MET A 73 -5.89 -5.84 -19.54
C MET A 73 -4.85 -6.77 -18.95
N GLY A 74 -4.56 -6.60 -17.66
CA GLY A 74 -3.60 -7.42 -16.95
C GLY A 74 -4.20 -8.00 -15.69
N ALA A 75 -3.73 -9.17 -15.31
CA ALA A 75 -4.01 -9.77 -14.01
C ALA A 75 -2.75 -10.42 -13.45
N GLY A 76 -2.58 -10.36 -12.14
CA GLY A 76 -1.39 -10.91 -11.52
C GLY A 76 -1.40 -10.81 -10.01
N ILE A 77 -0.21 -10.81 -9.44
CA ILE A 77 -0.01 -10.73 -8.00
C ILE A 77 1.15 -9.79 -7.69
N SER A 78 1.00 -9.05 -6.60
CA SER A 78 2.09 -8.31 -5.98
C SER A 78 2.23 -8.70 -4.52
N ALA A 79 3.43 -8.46 -3.96
CA ALA A 79 3.71 -8.72 -2.55
C ALA A 79 4.25 -7.44 -1.91
N ALA A 80 3.48 -6.85 -0.98
CA ALA A 80 3.94 -5.71 -0.21
C ALA A 80 4.84 -6.20 0.94
N ILE A 81 6.14 -5.96 0.82
CA ILE A 81 7.17 -6.38 1.77
C ILE A 81 7.57 -5.17 2.60
N PRO A 82 7.29 -5.16 3.92
CA PRO A 82 7.64 -4.03 4.77
C PRO A 82 9.16 -3.92 4.93
N PHE A 83 9.70 -2.68 4.89
CA PHE A 83 11.10 -2.44 5.13
C PHE A 83 11.36 -1.11 5.85
N GLY A 84 12.52 -1.00 6.48
CA GLY A 84 12.96 0.22 7.15
C GLY A 84 12.29 0.47 8.50
N SER A 85 12.42 1.70 8.98
CA SER A 85 11.90 2.12 10.28
C SER A 85 10.37 2.22 10.27
N ARG A 86 9.76 1.74 11.34
CA ARG A 86 8.34 1.88 11.61
C ARG A 86 8.12 3.17 12.38
N ASN A 87 7.29 4.05 11.87
CA ASN A 87 6.91 5.25 12.60
C ASN A 87 5.43 5.14 12.96
N ILE A 88 5.19 4.99 14.26
CA ILE A 88 3.87 5.08 14.85
C ILE A 88 3.90 6.29 15.76
N ASP A 89 3.04 7.26 15.48
CA ASP A 89 2.91 8.47 16.27
C ASP A 89 1.55 8.44 16.96
N PHE A 90 1.56 8.51 18.29
CA PHE A 90 0.36 8.56 19.10
C PHE A 90 0.26 9.94 19.75
N THR A 91 -0.91 10.57 19.65
CA THR A 91 -1.19 11.84 20.27
C THR A 91 -2.57 11.82 20.91
N ASN A 92 -2.69 12.49 22.07
CA ASN A 92 -3.98 12.79 22.68
C ASN A 92 -4.12 14.31 22.86
N ASP A 93 -5.34 14.79 23.04
CA ASP A 93 -5.66 16.20 23.24
C ASP A 93 -5.61 16.65 24.71
N ARG A 94 -5.15 15.79 25.63
CA ARG A 94 -4.99 16.15 27.05
C ARG A 94 -3.75 17.00 27.24
N ILE A 95 -3.89 18.07 28.03
CA ILE A 95 -2.81 19.00 28.37
C ILE A 95 -2.19 18.60 29.71
N GLY A 96 -0.86 18.55 29.78
CA GLY A 96 -0.10 18.30 31.01
C GLY A 96 1.01 17.27 30.83
N GLU A 97 2.05 17.38 31.64
CA GLU A 97 3.26 16.56 31.56
C GLU A 97 2.97 15.06 31.78
N VAL A 98 2.07 14.74 32.71
CA VAL A 98 1.69 13.34 33.00
C VAL A 98 1.04 12.68 31.79
N TYR A 99 0.18 13.39 31.07
CA TYR A 99 -0.48 12.88 29.86
C TYR A 99 0.48 12.76 28.69
N ARG A 100 1.48 13.65 28.60
CA ARG A 100 2.55 13.53 27.61
C ARG A 100 3.38 12.27 27.82
N GLN A 101 3.82 12.00 29.03
CA GLN A 101 4.56 10.79 29.38
C GLN A 101 3.73 9.52 29.15
N GLN A 102 2.43 9.56 29.43
CA GLN A 102 1.52 8.45 29.13
C GLN A 102 1.39 8.22 27.62
N ALA A 103 1.30 9.29 26.83
CA ALA A 103 1.23 9.19 25.37
C ALA A 103 2.53 8.60 24.79
N GLU A 104 3.70 9.01 25.28
CA GLU A 104 5.00 8.46 24.88
C GLU A 104 5.10 6.96 25.19
N ARG A 105 4.72 6.53 26.40
CA ARG A 105 4.68 5.09 26.76
C ARG A 105 3.74 4.30 25.88
N THR A 106 2.55 4.83 25.57
CA THR A 106 1.58 4.19 24.69
C THR A 106 2.15 4.08 23.28
N GLN A 107 2.81 5.11 22.78
CA GLN A 107 3.48 5.11 21.48
C GLN A 107 4.57 4.05 21.40
N ASP A 108 5.43 3.94 22.40
CA ASP A 108 6.50 2.94 22.42
C ASP A 108 5.93 1.53 22.46
N HIS A 109 4.91 1.30 23.29
CA HIS A 109 4.21 0.02 23.33
C HIS A 109 3.57 -0.34 21.98
N LEU A 110 2.93 0.61 21.29
CA LEU A 110 2.38 0.38 19.95
C LEU A 110 3.48 0.05 18.93
N ARG A 111 4.63 0.71 19.00
CA ARG A 111 5.79 0.42 18.14
C ARG A 111 6.33 -1.00 18.35
N GLU A 112 6.31 -1.51 19.56
CA GLU A 112 6.73 -2.89 19.88
C GLU A 112 5.68 -3.92 19.47
N SER A 113 4.40 -3.62 19.71
CA SER A 113 3.29 -4.57 19.56
C SER A 113 2.78 -4.69 18.14
N VAL A 114 2.76 -3.60 17.35
CA VAL A 114 2.22 -3.61 15.98
C VAL A 114 3.32 -3.85 14.97
N LYS A 115 3.25 -4.97 14.25
CA LYS A 115 4.24 -5.38 13.25
C LYS A 115 3.61 -5.47 11.86
N ALA A 116 4.24 -4.82 10.87
CA ALA A 116 3.87 -5.02 9.49
C ALA A 116 4.31 -6.41 8.99
N ARG A 117 3.47 -7.01 8.16
CA ARG A 117 3.69 -8.31 7.52
C ARG A 117 3.76 -8.17 6.02
N VAL A 118 4.26 -9.19 5.36
CA VAL A 118 4.12 -9.33 3.91
C VAL A 118 2.65 -9.52 3.58
N ALA A 119 2.13 -8.66 2.71
CA ALA A 119 0.79 -8.76 2.19
C ALA A 119 0.82 -9.17 0.72
N PHE A 120 0.06 -10.22 0.38
CA PHE A 120 -0.13 -10.66 -1.00
C PHE A 120 -1.37 -10.01 -1.59
N ILE A 121 -1.21 -9.41 -2.76
CA ILE A 121 -2.20 -8.53 -3.37
C ILE A 121 -2.45 -9.00 -4.81
N PRO A 122 -3.47 -9.83 -5.05
CA PRO A 122 -3.98 -10.02 -6.41
C PRO A 122 -4.34 -8.67 -7.02
N THR A 123 -3.96 -8.51 -8.26
CA THR A 123 -4.02 -7.24 -8.95
C THR A 123 -4.64 -7.41 -10.32
N ILE A 124 -5.54 -6.49 -10.68
CA ILE A 124 -6.03 -6.32 -12.04
C ILE A 124 -5.62 -4.94 -12.53
N LYS A 125 -5.25 -4.83 -13.81
CA LYS A 125 -4.77 -3.60 -14.42
C LYS A 125 -5.39 -3.45 -15.80
N ILE A 126 -5.83 -2.25 -16.11
CA ILE A 126 -6.20 -1.85 -17.48
C ILE A 126 -5.28 -0.71 -17.89
N GLY A 127 -4.83 -0.70 -19.13
CA GLY A 127 -3.90 0.34 -19.53
C GLY A 127 -3.87 0.60 -21.02
N TYR A 128 -3.24 1.71 -21.34
CA TYR A 128 -2.97 2.19 -22.66
C TYR A 128 -1.47 2.40 -22.84
N VAL A 129 -0.92 1.90 -23.94
CA VAL A 129 0.48 2.09 -24.34
C VAL A 129 0.53 2.79 -25.68
N ASP A 130 1.19 3.92 -25.73
CA ASP A 130 1.51 4.52 -27.03
C ASP A 130 2.84 3.98 -27.53
N ILE A 131 2.75 3.06 -28.50
CA ILE A 131 3.92 2.34 -29.05
C ILE A 131 4.94 3.29 -29.67
N LYS A 132 4.50 4.47 -30.16
CA LYS A 132 5.39 5.43 -30.83
C LYS A 132 6.23 6.22 -29.81
N SER A 133 5.61 6.70 -28.75
CA SER A 133 6.25 7.49 -27.72
C SER A 133 6.80 6.64 -26.57
N GLY A 134 6.36 5.39 -26.42
CA GLY A 134 6.68 4.55 -25.27
C GLY A 134 5.93 4.95 -23.98
N LEU A 135 5.05 5.94 -24.04
CA LEU A 135 4.26 6.34 -22.87
C LEU A 135 3.19 5.30 -22.56
N GLU A 136 3.07 4.98 -21.29
CA GLU A 136 2.07 4.07 -20.75
C GLU A 136 1.28 4.75 -19.65
N ALA A 137 -0.05 4.57 -19.67
CA ALA A 137 -0.93 4.94 -18.58
C ALA A 137 -1.81 3.76 -18.21
N GLY A 138 -2.00 3.51 -16.92
CA GLY A 138 -2.79 2.39 -16.44
C GLY A 138 -3.52 2.68 -15.15
N LEU A 139 -4.67 2.05 -14.99
CA LEU A 139 -5.44 1.98 -13.74
C LEU A 139 -5.32 0.56 -13.19
N GLU A 140 -4.92 0.46 -11.95
CA GLU A 140 -4.68 -0.80 -11.26
C GLU A 140 -5.55 -0.87 -10.00
N TYR A 141 -6.17 -2.03 -9.78
CA TYR A 141 -6.88 -2.36 -8.55
C TYR A 141 -6.25 -3.58 -7.91
N GLY A 142 -5.86 -3.46 -6.64
CA GLY A 142 -5.29 -4.52 -5.85
C GLY A 142 -6.15 -4.83 -4.62
N PHE A 143 -6.28 -6.12 -4.31
CA PHE A 143 -7.02 -6.63 -3.16
C PHE A 143 -6.13 -7.55 -2.33
N GLY A 144 -5.78 -7.14 -1.10
CA GLY A 144 -4.96 -7.95 -0.20
C GLY A 144 -5.72 -9.15 0.37
N PHE A 145 -5.12 -10.32 0.34
CA PHE A 145 -5.70 -11.54 0.90
C PHE A 145 -5.50 -11.68 2.40
N ASN A 146 -4.42 -11.11 2.90
CA ASN A 146 -4.04 -11.25 4.29
C ASN A 146 -3.83 -9.90 4.97
N ASP A 147 -3.88 -9.92 6.29
CA ASP A 147 -3.66 -8.74 7.09
C ASP A 147 -2.25 -8.18 6.91
N MET A 148 -2.18 -6.88 6.68
CA MET A 148 -0.94 -6.13 6.52
C MET A 148 -0.26 -5.86 7.87
N LEU A 149 -1.05 -5.71 8.93
CA LEU A 149 -0.57 -5.45 10.29
C LEU A 149 -0.95 -6.60 11.22
N ARG A 150 -0.06 -6.96 12.11
CA ARG A 150 -0.30 -7.89 13.21
C ARG A 150 -0.06 -7.20 14.54
N THR A 151 -0.97 -7.38 15.47
CA THR A 151 -0.79 -7.03 16.88
C THR A 151 -0.18 -8.22 17.63
N CYS A 152 0.91 -8.02 18.37
CA CYS A 152 1.63 -9.11 19.05
C CYS A 152 1.18 -9.33 20.50
N ALA A 153 0.51 -8.36 21.14
CA ALA A 153 -0.01 -8.46 22.49
C ALA A 153 -1.33 -7.71 22.59
N ASN A 154 -2.27 -8.23 23.35
CA ASN A 154 -3.63 -7.72 23.42
C ASN A 154 -3.96 -7.08 24.78
N ASP A 155 -2.96 -6.39 25.38
CA ASP A 155 -3.14 -5.74 26.69
C ASP A 155 -4.12 -4.56 26.68
N TYR A 156 -4.51 -4.08 25.50
CA TYR A 156 -5.39 -2.92 25.31
C TYR A 156 -6.75 -3.23 24.70
N GLY A 157 -7.13 -4.50 24.59
CA GLY A 157 -8.43 -4.87 24.01
C GLY A 157 -8.60 -4.48 22.53
N TYR A 158 -7.51 -4.27 21.81
CA TYR A 158 -7.57 -4.14 20.36
C TYR A 158 -8.09 -5.43 19.76
N GLN A 159 -9.34 -5.42 19.32
CA GLN A 159 -9.88 -6.52 18.54
C GLN A 159 -9.10 -6.59 17.22
N GLU A 160 -8.52 -7.76 16.92
CA GLU A 160 -7.99 -8.03 15.58
C GLU A 160 -9.11 -7.85 14.57
N ARG A 161 -9.11 -6.72 13.90
CA ARG A 161 -9.97 -6.51 12.74
C ARG A 161 -9.15 -6.80 11.50
N ALA A 162 -9.77 -7.45 10.53
CA ALA A 162 -9.18 -7.64 9.22
C ALA A 162 -8.70 -6.28 8.67
N ASN A 163 -7.39 -6.17 8.38
CA ASN A 163 -6.77 -4.97 7.85
C ASN A 163 -6.16 -5.24 6.46
N ASN A 164 -6.96 -5.81 5.58
CA ASN A 164 -6.57 -6.13 4.22
C ASN A 164 -6.31 -4.85 3.42
N LEU A 165 -5.20 -4.83 2.72
CA LEU A 165 -4.82 -3.70 1.88
C LEU A 165 -5.64 -3.70 0.58
N GLN A 166 -6.48 -2.70 0.40
CA GLN A 166 -7.12 -2.41 -0.88
C GLN A 166 -6.47 -1.20 -1.52
N THR A 167 -6.12 -1.31 -2.79
CA THR A 167 -5.43 -0.23 -3.50
C THR A 167 -6.10 0.07 -4.83
N VAL A 168 -6.23 1.36 -5.13
CA VAL A 168 -6.51 1.86 -6.48
C VAL A 168 -5.34 2.74 -6.86
N SER A 169 -4.68 2.43 -7.97
CA SER A 169 -3.46 3.14 -8.40
C SER A 169 -3.59 3.61 -9.83
N LEU A 170 -3.24 4.88 -10.07
CA LEU A 170 -3.00 5.40 -11.39
C LEU A 170 -1.49 5.31 -11.68
N THR A 171 -1.13 4.63 -12.75
CA THR A 171 0.25 4.45 -13.17
C THR A 171 0.50 5.26 -14.44
N ILE A 172 1.56 6.06 -14.45
CA ILE A 172 2.10 6.69 -15.65
C ILE A 172 3.54 6.25 -15.75
N GLY A 173 3.92 5.69 -16.88
CA GLY A 173 5.23 5.12 -17.07
C GLY A 173 5.76 5.34 -18.48
N TYR A 174 7.02 4.99 -18.65
CA TYR A 174 7.69 4.98 -19.95
C TYR A 174 8.25 3.59 -20.21
N SER A 175 7.79 2.98 -21.30
CA SER A 175 8.25 1.66 -21.73
C SER A 175 9.39 1.81 -22.72
N LEU A 176 10.58 1.33 -22.33
CA LEU A 176 11.71 1.23 -23.25
C LEU A 176 11.54 0.00 -24.12
N PRO A 177 11.47 0.12 -25.46
CA PRO A 177 11.40 -1.03 -26.34
C PRO A 177 12.76 -1.76 -26.31
N LEU A 178 12.84 -2.87 -25.62
CA LEU A 178 14.03 -3.73 -25.55
C LEU A 178 14.09 -4.75 -26.71
N GLY A 179 13.74 -4.35 -27.92
CA GLY A 179 13.82 -5.22 -29.10
C GLY A 179 13.08 -4.64 -30.30
N LYS A 180 13.51 -5.01 -31.49
CA LYS A 180 12.75 -4.71 -32.72
C LYS A 180 11.43 -5.47 -32.66
N ALA A 181 10.31 -4.74 -32.71
CA ALA A 181 9.03 -5.35 -33.03
C ALA A 181 9.14 -6.04 -34.40
N GLN A 182 9.11 -7.35 -34.44
CA GLN A 182 8.91 -8.13 -35.66
C GLN A 182 7.43 -8.21 -35.97
#